data_b3f11dd9a3e1e3792c45095cb7efc594
#
_entry.id   b3f11dd9a3e1e3792c45095cb7efc594
#
_cell.length_a   1.000
_cell.length_b   1.000
_cell.length_c   1.000
_cell.angle_alpha   90.00
_cell.angle_beta   90.00
_cell.angle_gamma   90.00
#
_symmetry.space_group_name_H-M   'P 1'
#
loop_
_entity.id
_entity.type
_entity.pdbx_description
1 polymer ?
#
loop_
_entity_poly.entity_id
_entity_poly.type
_entity_poly.pdbx_seq_one_letter_code
_entity_poly.pdbx_strand_id
1 'polypeptide(L)'
;IYEKNKVDYASNCQPVTFPDGLDIEVFSKECLNKTYKLAKNKYDKEHVTSLMRNSQKFKKINFKNNKDYSYIRWSLDQEEDFQVIKLILNNFNPKKYFSWKQILKLTESNKKKYNKNIKIIRNEGARMPKTLKLWKRAKQIIPGGNMLLSKRPELFQPQKWPAYFSKSKGCNVWDLDSRKYLDISLMGVGTNTLGYSHSGVDSAVKKVIKKGNLTTLNCPEEVLLSEKLLEIHPWAEKVRLFRTGGEASAAAIRIARAATGRSKVAFCGYHGWHDWYLSANIKDNNNLSSHLMAGLSPNGVPKELKNTSIPFDYNNFDQIKKIAEKNSLAAIKMEVQRNFAPKNNFLQKIRKLCNEKKIVLIFDECTSGFRQTFGGLHKIYGVEPDIAWFGKALGNGYAITAIIGKSNVMDSAQNSFISSTFWTERIGPTAALKTLEEMEKIKSWEIITKIGNSIRKNWADLAKRNKLNLQVAGLPALSSFAILSDDWIKYKTYITQEMLKSNILAANAVFVCTKHNKKVLDSYFNRLGEIFKKIAKFEN
;
A
#
# COMPACT_ATOMS: atom_id res chain seq x y z
N ILE A 1 -28.23 10.48 -44.49
CA ILE A 1 -29.02 9.64 -43.57
C ILE A 1 -29.54 10.48 -42.40
N TYR A 2 -28.68 11.26 -41.73
CA TYR A 2 -29.04 12.13 -40.61
C TYR A 2 -30.17 13.13 -40.99
N GLU A 3 -29.93 13.94 -41.97
CA GLU A 3 -30.89 14.98 -42.43
C GLU A 3 -32.16 14.35 -43.02
N LYS A 4 -32.01 13.32 -43.91
CA LYS A 4 -33.13 12.62 -44.55
C LYS A 4 -34.12 12.00 -43.54
N ASN A 5 -33.64 11.53 -42.39
CA ASN A 5 -34.48 10.85 -41.39
C ASN A 5 -34.90 11.74 -40.20
N LYS A 6 -34.48 13.02 -40.18
CA LYS A 6 -34.82 14.02 -39.13
C LYS A 6 -34.66 13.40 -37.73
N VAL A 7 -33.47 12.88 -37.41
CA VAL A 7 -33.13 12.25 -36.13
C VAL A 7 -32.28 13.15 -35.25
N ASP A 8 -32.27 12.90 -33.95
CA ASP A 8 -31.40 13.62 -33.01
C ASP A 8 -29.94 13.15 -33.13
N TYR A 9 -29.75 11.87 -33.46
CA TYR A 9 -28.46 11.22 -33.46
C TYR A 9 -28.39 10.11 -34.54
N ALA A 10 -27.35 10.11 -35.35
CA ALA A 10 -27.03 9.07 -36.32
C ALA A 10 -25.64 8.51 -36.08
N SER A 11 -25.46 7.20 -36.19
CA SER A 11 -24.13 6.59 -36.07
C SER A 11 -24.01 5.28 -36.87
N ASN A 12 -22.80 4.74 -36.90
CA ASN A 12 -22.54 3.36 -37.33
C ASN A 12 -22.11 2.44 -36.17
N CYS A 13 -22.43 2.86 -34.91
CA CYS A 13 -21.87 2.26 -33.70
C CYS A 13 -22.83 1.30 -32.97
N GLN A 14 -24.14 1.21 -33.33
CA GLN A 14 -25.11 0.36 -32.65
C GLN A 14 -26.20 -0.20 -33.57
N PRO A 15 -26.08 -1.46 -34.07
CA PRO A 15 -24.93 -2.35 -33.91
C PRO A 15 -23.73 -1.94 -34.77
N VAL A 16 -22.53 -2.30 -34.33
CA VAL A 16 -21.30 -2.08 -35.09
C VAL A 16 -21.19 -3.12 -36.20
N THR A 17 -20.80 -2.67 -37.40
CA THR A 17 -20.56 -3.53 -38.56
C THR A 17 -19.33 -3.09 -39.35
N PHE A 18 -18.71 -1.99 -38.97
CA PHE A 18 -17.47 -1.48 -39.53
C PHE A 18 -16.27 -1.82 -38.66
N PRO A 19 -15.06 -1.86 -39.21
CA PRO A 19 -13.84 -1.95 -38.43
C PRO A 19 -13.78 -0.92 -37.30
N ASP A 20 -13.23 -1.30 -36.15
CA ASP A 20 -12.96 -0.38 -35.03
C ASP A 20 -11.93 0.68 -35.46
N GLY A 21 -12.22 1.96 -35.19
CA GLY A 21 -11.47 3.10 -35.71
C GLY A 21 -12.15 3.79 -36.90
N LEU A 22 -13.26 3.24 -37.44
CA LEU A 22 -14.10 3.88 -38.45
C LEU A 22 -15.46 4.31 -37.87
N ASP A 23 -15.51 4.63 -36.60
CA ASP A 23 -16.72 5.10 -35.93
C ASP A 23 -17.08 6.51 -36.37
N ILE A 24 -18.35 6.71 -36.73
CA ILE A 24 -18.91 8.00 -37.12
C ILE A 24 -20.17 8.26 -36.31
N GLU A 25 -20.26 9.46 -35.75
CA GLU A 25 -21.41 9.94 -35.01
C GLU A 25 -21.77 11.33 -35.47
N VAL A 26 -23.05 11.56 -35.76
CA VAL A 26 -23.58 12.85 -36.29
C VAL A 26 -24.77 13.25 -35.41
N PHE A 27 -24.74 14.50 -34.91
CA PHE A 27 -25.81 15.08 -34.08
C PHE A 27 -25.79 16.62 -34.19
N SER A 28 -26.91 17.26 -33.88
CA SER A 28 -27.02 18.71 -33.89
C SER A 28 -26.48 19.34 -32.60
N LYS A 29 -26.23 20.66 -32.66
CA LYS A 29 -25.90 21.46 -31.48
C LYS A 29 -27.03 21.42 -30.43
N GLU A 30 -28.27 21.41 -30.88
CA GLU A 30 -29.45 21.28 -29.99
C GLU A 30 -29.45 19.94 -29.27
N CYS A 31 -29.16 18.84 -29.97
CA CYS A 31 -29.01 17.53 -29.39
C CYS A 31 -27.90 17.50 -28.34
N LEU A 32 -26.76 18.11 -28.62
CA LEU A 32 -25.65 18.22 -27.66
C LEU A 32 -26.07 19.01 -26.41
N ASN A 33 -26.72 20.14 -26.57
CA ASN A 33 -27.21 20.97 -25.47
C ASN A 33 -28.25 20.22 -24.62
N LYS A 34 -29.16 19.48 -25.25
CA LYS A 34 -30.13 18.61 -24.56
C LYS A 34 -29.42 17.51 -23.75
N THR A 35 -28.39 16.91 -24.34
CA THR A 35 -27.57 15.88 -23.69
C THR A 35 -26.85 16.43 -22.46
N TYR A 36 -26.25 17.61 -22.57
CA TYR A 36 -25.55 18.27 -21.46
C TYR A 36 -26.47 18.54 -20.27
N LYS A 37 -27.69 19.04 -20.53
CA LYS A 37 -28.70 19.28 -19.48
C LYS A 37 -29.17 17.98 -18.81
N LEU A 38 -29.24 16.88 -19.55
CA LEU A 38 -29.72 15.58 -19.05
C LEU A 38 -28.62 14.73 -18.39
N ALA A 39 -27.35 15.01 -18.66
CA ALA A 39 -26.21 14.27 -18.14
C ALA A 39 -26.02 14.51 -16.63
N LYS A 40 -26.45 13.55 -15.79
CA LYS A 40 -26.38 13.63 -14.32
C LYS A 40 -25.08 13.06 -13.75
N ASN A 41 -24.48 12.08 -14.41
CA ASN A 41 -23.29 11.40 -13.94
C ASN A 41 -22.02 11.83 -14.70
N LYS A 42 -20.87 11.55 -14.09
CA LYS A 42 -19.56 11.95 -14.65
C LYS A 42 -19.22 11.21 -15.95
N TYR A 43 -19.68 9.98 -16.10
CA TYR A 43 -19.45 9.17 -17.31
C TYR A 43 -20.10 9.80 -18.55
N ASP A 44 -21.38 10.21 -18.45
CA ASP A 44 -22.08 10.85 -19.56
C ASP A 44 -21.48 12.21 -19.94
N LYS A 45 -20.91 12.95 -18.96
CA LYS A 45 -20.21 14.21 -19.22
C LYS A 45 -18.84 14.01 -19.86
N GLU A 46 -18.17 12.92 -19.56
CA GLU A 46 -16.83 12.58 -20.09
C GLU A 46 -16.93 11.95 -21.50
N HIS A 47 -17.95 11.12 -21.73
CA HIS A 47 -18.16 10.40 -22.98
C HIS A 47 -19.32 10.96 -23.81
N VAL A 48 -19.34 12.24 -24.02
CA VAL A 48 -20.29 13.13 -24.73
C VAL A 48 -21.52 12.45 -25.35
N THR A 49 -21.35 11.40 -26.13
CA THR A 49 -22.42 10.73 -26.89
C THR A 49 -23.03 9.51 -26.20
N SER A 50 -22.50 9.09 -25.03
CA SER A 50 -22.99 7.90 -24.30
C SER A 50 -24.48 7.98 -23.98
N LEU A 51 -24.96 9.15 -23.53
CA LEU A 51 -26.36 9.39 -23.20
C LEU A 51 -27.25 9.39 -24.46
N MET A 52 -26.77 9.97 -25.57
CA MET A 52 -27.48 9.95 -26.86
C MET A 52 -27.67 8.51 -27.35
N ARG A 53 -26.62 7.69 -27.25
CA ARG A 53 -26.65 6.28 -27.67
C ARG A 53 -27.58 5.42 -26.84
N ASN A 54 -27.58 5.57 -25.52
CA ASN A 54 -28.21 4.65 -24.60
C ASN A 54 -29.62 5.08 -24.13
N SER A 55 -29.97 6.36 -24.24
CA SER A 55 -31.26 6.87 -23.76
C SER A 55 -32.35 6.79 -24.83
N GLN A 56 -33.57 6.46 -24.41
CA GLN A 56 -34.78 6.51 -25.26
C GLN A 56 -35.25 7.94 -25.53
N LYS A 57 -34.65 8.95 -24.92
CA LYS A 57 -35.06 10.38 -25.08
C LYS A 57 -34.56 11.00 -26.38
N PHE A 58 -33.84 10.25 -27.19
CA PHE A 58 -33.29 10.71 -28.46
C PHE A 58 -33.77 9.81 -29.61
N LYS A 59 -34.22 10.41 -30.70
CA LYS A 59 -34.53 9.72 -31.94
C LYS A 59 -33.23 9.36 -32.64
N LYS A 60 -33.03 8.08 -32.93
CA LYS A 60 -31.72 7.54 -33.39
C LYS A 60 -31.86 6.75 -34.66
N ILE A 61 -30.81 6.78 -35.48
CA ILE A 61 -30.65 5.88 -36.63
C ILE A 61 -29.23 5.34 -36.69
N ASN A 62 -29.08 4.08 -37.08
CA ASN A 62 -27.78 3.44 -37.26
C ASN A 62 -27.54 3.06 -38.72
N PHE A 63 -26.36 3.40 -39.24
CA PHE A 63 -25.89 3.00 -40.56
C PHE A 63 -25.10 1.72 -40.46
N LYS A 64 -25.58 0.67 -41.13
CA LYS A 64 -24.94 -0.66 -41.16
C LYS A 64 -24.21 -0.88 -42.45
N ASN A 65 -23.10 -1.59 -42.40
CA ASN A 65 -22.47 -2.17 -43.57
C ASN A 65 -23.13 -3.51 -43.91
N ASN A 66 -23.15 -3.89 -45.18
CA ASN A 66 -23.76 -5.16 -45.63
C ASN A 66 -23.06 -6.40 -45.07
N LYS A 67 -21.75 -6.30 -44.84
CA LYS A 67 -20.95 -7.37 -44.23
C LYS A 67 -20.38 -6.88 -42.89
N ASP A 68 -20.37 -7.72 -41.88
CA ASP A 68 -19.82 -7.42 -40.57
C ASP A 68 -18.29 -7.54 -40.57
N TYR A 69 -17.62 -6.41 -40.34
CA TYR A 69 -16.18 -6.28 -40.17
C TYR A 69 -15.81 -5.76 -38.78
N SER A 70 -16.72 -5.79 -37.82
CA SER A 70 -16.52 -5.28 -36.45
C SER A 70 -15.38 -5.98 -35.69
N TYR A 71 -14.97 -7.16 -36.15
CA TYR A 71 -13.84 -7.92 -35.62
C TYR A 71 -12.47 -7.35 -35.99
N ILE A 72 -12.39 -6.43 -36.97
CA ILE A 72 -11.15 -5.78 -37.40
C ILE A 72 -10.94 -4.52 -36.56
N ARG A 73 -9.68 -4.27 -36.15
CA ARG A 73 -9.33 -3.13 -35.31
C ARG A 73 -8.24 -2.28 -35.96
N TRP A 74 -8.57 -1.01 -36.24
CA TRP A 74 -7.69 0.02 -36.78
C TRP A 74 -7.67 1.29 -35.91
N SER A 75 -8.05 1.20 -34.64
CA SER A 75 -7.83 2.29 -33.68
C SER A 75 -6.38 2.30 -33.21
N LEU A 76 -5.98 3.38 -32.52
CA LEU A 76 -4.60 3.61 -32.05
C LEU A 76 -4.61 3.92 -30.56
N ASP A 77 -4.79 2.88 -29.70
CA ASP A 77 -4.88 3.02 -28.25
C ASP A 77 -3.81 2.22 -27.51
N GLN A 78 -3.26 1.17 -28.16
CA GLN A 78 -2.28 0.25 -27.56
C GLN A 78 -1.06 0.10 -28.46
N GLU A 79 0.05 -0.44 -27.94
CA GLU A 79 1.28 -0.67 -28.69
C GLU A 79 1.07 -1.60 -29.89
N GLU A 80 0.26 -2.65 -29.72
CA GLU A 80 -0.09 -3.57 -30.80
C GLU A 80 -0.87 -2.86 -31.91
N ASP A 81 -1.71 -1.88 -31.58
CA ASP A 81 -2.41 -1.05 -32.55
C ASP A 81 -1.42 -0.25 -33.38
N PHE A 82 -0.45 0.41 -32.70
CA PHE A 82 0.59 1.17 -33.38
C PHE A 82 1.38 0.33 -34.37
N GLN A 83 1.74 -0.91 -33.99
CA GLN A 83 2.44 -1.82 -34.88
C GLN A 83 1.61 -2.17 -36.12
N VAL A 84 0.30 -2.45 -35.96
CA VAL A 84 -0.59 -2.73 -37.09
C VAL A 84 -0.76 -1.52 -38.00
N ILE A 85 -1.01 -0.33 -37.44
CA ILE A 85 -1.14 0.92 -38.22
C ILE A 85 0.14 1.23 -38.97
N LYS A 86 1.31 1.09 -38.33
CA LYS A 86 2.62 1.30 -38.97
C LYS A 86 2.81 0.34 -40.16
N LEU A 87 2.44 -0.93 -40.03
CA LEU A 87 2.51 -1.90 -41.11
C LEU A 87 1.58 -1.53 -42.28
N ILE A 88 0.37 -1.05 -41.99
CA ILE A 88 -0.58 -0.57 -43.01
C ILE A 88 -0.01 0.64 -43.73
N LEU A 89 0.44 1.67 -43.02
CA LEU A 89 1.00 2.88 -43.58
C LEU A 89 2.23 2.60 -44.44
N ASN A 90 3.14 1.76 -43.99
CA ASN A 90 4.33 1.38 -44.76
C ASN A 90 3.99 0.69 -46.08
N ASN A 91 2.89 -0.07 -46.12
CA ASN A 91 2.47 -0.72 -47.36
C ASN A 91 1.88 0.26 -48.39
N PHE A 92 1.33 1.39 -47.94
CA PHE A 92 0.77 2.43 -48.84
C PHE A 92 1.74 3.59 -49.11
N ASN A 93 2.90 3.64 -48.47
CA ASN A 93 3.91 4.66 -48.76
C ASN A 93 4.44 4.54 -50.22
N PRO A 94 4.51 5.64 -51.02
CA PRO A 94 4.33 7.06 -50.66
C PRO A 94 2.90 7.62 -50.83
N LYS A 95 1.87 6.77 -51.06
CA LYS A 95 0.49 7.27 -51.25
C LYS A 95 -0.02 7.92 -49.95
N LYS A 96 -0.45 9.18 -50.05
CA LYS A 96 -1.02 9.94 -48.94
C LYS A 96 -2.52 9.66 -48.72
N TYR A 97 -3.22 9.18 -49.74
CA TYR A 97 -4.66 8.93 -49.69
C TYR A 97 -4.98 7.50 -50.16
N PHE A 98 -5.71 6.79 -49.34
CA PHE A 98 -6.22 5.45 -49.61
C PHE A 98 -7.55 5.23 -48.88
N SER A 99 -8.44 4.47 -49.50
CA SER A 99 -9.76 4.17 -48.91
C SER A 99 -9.68 3.03 -47.87
N TRP A 100 -10.62 3.02 -46.96
CA TRP A 100 -10.75 1.91 -45.99
C TRP A 100 -10.95 0.54 -46.67
N LYS A 101 -11.56 0.50 -47.86
CA LYS A 101 -11.72 -0.71 -48.66
C LYS A 101 -10.37 -1.27 -49.17
N GLN A 102 -9.41 -0.38 -49.47
CA GLN A 102 -8.05 -0.79 -49.87
C GLN A 102 -7.29 -1.34 -48.65
N ILE A 103 -7.47 -0.71 -47.48
CA ILE A 103 -6.92 -1.26 -46.21
C ILE A 103 -7.54 -2.62 -45.94
N LEU A 104 -8.85 -2.79 -46.10
CA LEU A 104 -9.54 -4.04 -45.88
C LEU A 104 -8.97 -5.15 -46.76
N LYS A 105 -8.82 -4.88 -48.08
CA LYS A 105 -8.22 -5.84 -49.02
C LYS A 105 -6.81 -6.25 -48.60
N LEU A 106 -5.99 -5.28 -48.15
CA LEU A 106 -4.64 -5.52 -47.67
C LEU A 106 -4.64 -6.37 -46.39
N THR A 107 -5.48 -6.04 -45.40
CA THR A 107 -5.51 -6.78 -44.11
C THR A 107 -6.11 -8.16 -44.22
N GLU A 108 -7.07 -8.37 -45.13
CA GLU A 108 -7.63 -9.68 -45.44
C GLU A 108 -6.66 -10.59 -46.21
N SER A 109 -5.76 -10.03 -47.05
CA SER A 109 -4.77 -10.79 -47.80
C SER A 109 -3.71 -11.46 -46.91
N ASN A 110 -3.43 -10.91 -45.71
CA ASN A 110 -2.48 -11.51 -44.78
C ASN A 110 -2.92 -11.25 -43.32
N LYS A 111 -3.98 -11.95 -42.92
CA LYS A 111 -4.59 -11.83 -41.56
C LYS A 111 -3.58 -12.06 -40.44
N LYS A 112 -2.63 -12.99 -40.58
CA LYS A 112 -1.61 -13.26 -39.55
C LYS A 112 -0.71 -12.05 -39.28
N LYS A 113 -0.38 -11.27 -40.31
CA LYS A 113 0.47 -10.09 -40.23
C LYS A 113 -0.26 -8.90 -39.62
N TYR A 114 -1.55 -8.68 -39.95
CA TYR A 114 -2.32 -7.48 -39.64
C TYR A 114 -3.31 -7.62 -38.48
N ASN A 115 -3.49 -8.84 -37.91
CA ASN A 115 -4.41 -9.09 -36.80
C ASN A 115 -3.70 -9.24 -35.46
N LYS A 116 -2.53 -8.63 -35.26
CA LYS A 116 -1.78 -8.69 -33.99
C LYS A 116 -2.56 -8.15 -32.81
N ASN A 117 -3.46 -7.20 -33.04
CA ASN A 117 -4.30 -6.53 -32.06
C ASN A 117 -5.75 -7.07 -31.97
N ILE A 118 -6.06 -8.19 -32.62
CA ILE A 118 -7.43 -8.76 -32.65
C ILE A 118 -7.98 -9.18 -31.28
N LYS A 119 -7.11 -9.41 -30.30
CA LYS A 119 -7.50 -9.75 -28.93
C LYS A 119 -7.92 -8.54 -28.09
N ILE A 120 -7.67 -7.32 -28.58
CA ILE A 120 -8.04 -6.09 -27.89
C ILE A 120 -9.53 -5.83 -28.12
N ILE A 121 -10.28 -5.74 -27.03
CA ILE A 121 -11.73 -5.53 -27.08
C ILE A 121 -12.04 -4.08 -27.49
N ARG A 122 -12.98 -3.91 -28.44
CA ARG A 122 -13.47 -2.60 -28.87
C ARG A 122 -13.94 -1.76 -27.67
N ASN A 123 -13.51 -0.50 -27.62
CA ASN A 123 -13.78 0.42 -26.50
C ASN A 123 -13.26 -0.08 -25.13
N GLU A 124 -12.27 -1.00 -25.10
CA GLU A 124 -11.65 -1.44 -23.85
C GLU A 124 -11.15 -0.24 -23.03
N GLY A 125 -10.54 0.74 -23.69
CA GLY A 125 -10.10 1.97 -23.06
C GLY A 125 -11.22 2.78 -22.40
N ALA A 126 -12.41 2.87 -23.01
CA ALA A 126 -13.56 3.56 -22.42
C ALA A 126 -14.18 2.78 -21.26
N ARG A 127 -14.13 1.44 -21.31
CA ARG A 127 -14.68 0.53 -20.30
C ARG A 127 -13.72 0.29 -19.12
N MET A 128 -12.42 0.54 -19.32
CA MET A 128 -11.42 0.31 -18.28
C MET A 128 -11.59 1.31 -17.13
N PRO A 129 -11.66 0.86 -15.87
CA PRO A 129 -11.66 1.74 -14.70
C PRO A 129 -10.51 2.74 -14.71
N LYS A 130 -10.77 3.98 -14.30
CA LYS A 130 -9.77 5.07 -14.25
C LYS A 130 -8.55 4.69 -13.42
N THR A 131 -8.78 3.97 -12.33
CA THR A 131 -7.72 3.45 -11.47
C THR A 131 -6.77 2.51 -12.23
N LEU A 132 -7.27 1.66 -13.13
CA LEU A 132 -6.43 0.77 -13.94
C LEU A 132 -5.71 1.49 -15.08
N LYS A 133 -6.37 2.48 -15.73
CA LYS A 133 -5.72 3.33 -16.72
C LYS A 133 -4.51 4.04 -16.11
N LEU A 134 -4.72 4.65 -14.94
CA LEU A 134 -3.63 5.35 -14.23
C LEU A 134 -2.52 4.39 -13.79
N TRP A 135 -2.85 3.16 -13.36
CA TRP A 135 -1.86 2.14 -12.99
C TRP A 135 -1.02 1.69 -14.18
N LYS A 136 -1.64 1.46 -15.35
CA LYS A 136 -0.90 1.16 -16.59
C LYS A 136 0.10 2.28 -16.93
N ARG A 137 -0.35 3.55 -16.89
CA ARG A 137 0.51 4.71 -17.12
C ARG A 137 1.63 4.83 -16.07
N ALA A 138 1.30 4.61 -14.79
CA ALA A 138 2.29 4.67 -13.71
C ALA A 138 3.44 3.68 -13.92
N LYS A 139 3.15 2.45 -14.38
CA LYS A 139 4.20 1.46 -14.68
C LYS A 139 5.14 1.85 -15.81
N GLN A 140 4.75 2.77 -16.68
CA GLN A 140 5.60 3.29 -17.75
C GLN A 140 6.56 4.39 -17.28
N ILE A 141 6.18 5.16 -16.26
CA ILE A 141 6.91 6.36 -15.82
C ILE A 141 7.51 6.24 -14.41
N ILE A 142 7.07 5.26 -13.63
CA ILE A 142 7.56 5.01 -12.28
C ILE A 142 8.12 3.58 -12.21
N PRO A 143 9.39 3.38 -11.87
CA PRO A 143 9.95 2.04 -11.68
C PRO A 143 9.09 1.22 -10.69
N GLY A 144 8.53 0.09 -11.17
CA GLY A 144 7.61 -0.73 -10.40
C GLY A 144 6.20 -0.16 -10.20
N GLY A 145 5.86 1.00 -10.80
CA GLY A 145 4.52 1.60 -10.83
C GLY A 145 4.13 2.40 -9.57
N ASN A 146 4.81 2.22 -8.45
CA ASN A 146 4.56 2.96 -7.20
C ASN A 146 5.78 2.98 -6.29
N MET A 147 5.70 3.74 -5.18
CA MET A 147 6.81 3.93 -4.23
C MET A 147 6.85 2.88 -3.11
N LEU A 148 5.84 2.01 -2.98
CA LEU A 148 5.75 1.05 -1.88
C LEU A 148 5.28 -0.32 -2.37
N LEU A 149 6.13 -1.33 -2.25
CA LEU A 149 5.87 -2.70 -2.71
C LEU A 149 4.53 -3.25 -2.18
N SER A 150 4.24 -3.09 -0.88
CA SER A 150 3.02 -3.61 -0.25
C SER A 150 1.71 -2.94 -0.72
N LYS A 151 1.77 -1.90 -1.56
CA LYS A 151 0.59 -1.29 -2.20
C LYS A 151 0.43 -1.67 -3.68
N ARG A 152 1.25 -2.56 -4.21
CA ARG A 152 1.10 -3.03 -5.60
C ARG A 152 -0.16 -3.86 -5.74
N PRO A 153 -1.05 -3.55 -6.72
CA PRO A 153 -2.26 -4.34 -6.98
C PRO A 153 -1.97 -5.82 -7.24
N GLU A 154 -0.79 -6.13 -7.79
CA GLU A 154 -0.34 -7.48 -8.11
C GLU A 154 -0.18 -8.38 -6.86
N LEU A 155 0.02 -7.80 -5.68
CA LEU A 155 0.07 -8.55 -4.41
C LEU A 155 -1.31 -8.96 -3.87
N PHE A 156 -2.38 -8.40 -4.44
CA PHE A 156 -3.76 -8.65 -4.04
C PHE A 156 -4.55 -9.34 -5.16
N GLN A 157 -4.98 -8.58 -6.16
CA GLN A 157 -5.65 -9.09 -7.34
C GLN A 157 -5.27 -8.23 -8.57
N PRO A 158 -4.38 -8.72 -9.43
CA PRO A 158 -3.98 -8.01 -10.63
C PRO A 158 -5.20 -7.59 -11.47
N GLN A 159 -5.15 -6.38 -12.04
CA GLN A 159 -6.17 -5.79 -12.91
C GLN A 159 -7.56 -5.53 -12.27
N LYS A 160 -7.80 -5.93 -11.02
CA LYS A 160 -9.08 -5.72 -10.33
C LYS A 160 -8.96 -4.94 -9.02
N TRP A 161 -7.83 -5.08 -8.32
CA TRP A 161 -7.60 -4.32 -7.10
C TRP A 161 -7.50 -2.81 -7.41
N PRO A 162 -8.25 -1.93 -6.70
CA PRO A 162 -8.19 -0.49 -6.94
C PRO A 162 -6.82 0.06 -6.53
N ALA A 163 -6.03 0.51 -7.52
CA ALA A 163 -4.67 0.99 -7.29
C ALA A 163 -4.62 2.38 -6.64
N TYR A 164 -5.65 3.20 -6.85
CA TYR A 164 -5.68 4.60 -6.43
C TYR A 164 -6.99 4.97 -5.75
N PHE A 165 -6.88 5.86 -4.78
CA PHE A 165 -8.02 6.42 -4.09
C PHE A 165 -8.23 7.91 -4.45
N SER A 166 -9.48 8.36 -4.43
CA SER A 166 -9.87 9.77 -4.56
C SER A 166 -10.12 10.43 -3.20
N LYS A 167 -10.64 9.69 -2.24
CA LYS A 167 -10.85 10.12 -0.86
C LYS A 167 -10.90 8.93 0.09
N SER A 168 -10.72 9.22 1.38
CA SER A 168 -10.87 8.25 2.46
C SER A 168 -11.54 8.89 3.68
N LYS A 169 -12.25 8.10 4.50
CA LYS A 169 -12.86 8.53 5.76
C LYS A 169 -13.15 7.35 6.67
N GLY A 170 -12.71 7.40 7.91
CA GLY A 170 -12.89 6.29 8.87
C GLY A 170 -12.16 5.03 8.42
N CYS A 171 -12.86 3.98 8.04
CA CYS A 171 -12.31 2.78 7.40
C CYS A 171 -12.82 2.59 5.96
N ASN A 172 -13.30 3.66 5.32
CA ASN A 172 -13.77 3.61 3.95
C ASN A 172 -12.81 4.36 3.03
N VAL A 173 -12.63 3.83 1.82
CA VAL A 173 -11.89 4.47 0.73
C VAL A 173 -12.75 4.47 -0.54
N TRP A 174 -12.56 5.47 -1.40
CA TRP A 174 -13.21 5.57 -2.71
C TRP A 174 -12.14 5.60 -3.78
N ASP A 175 -12.33 4.80 -4.81
CA ASP A 175 -11.45 4.81 -5.96
C ASP A 175 -11.69 6.03 -6.88
N LEU A 176 -10.98 6.10 -8.00
CA LEU A 176 -11.10 7.21 -8.97
C LEU A 176 -12.43 7.16 -9.76
N ASP A 177 -13.11 6.02 -9.74
CA ASP A 177 -14.44 5.83 -10.34
C ASP A 177 -15.57 6.05 -9.30
N SER A 178 -15.22 6.59 -8.12
CA SER A 178 -16.13 6.87 -7.00
C SER A 178 -16.77 5.64 -6.37
N ARG A 179 -16.26 4.42 -6.65
CA ARG A 179 -16.69 3.21 -5.97
C ARG A 179 -16.16 3.21 -4.55
N LYS A 180 -17.05 2.96 -3.60
CA LYS A 180 -16.74 2.90 -2.18
C LYS A 180 -16.30 1.49 -1.79
N TYR A 181 -15.22 1.38 -1.04
CA TYR A 181 -14.73 0.15 -0.44
C TYR A 181 -14.59 0.29 1.07
N LEU A 182 -14.81 -0.81 1.77
CA LEU A 182 -14.49 -0.97 3.19
C LEU A 182 -13.07 -1.54 3.32
N ASP A 183 -12.16 -0.82 3.98
CA ASP A 183 -10.80 -1.32 4.21
C ASP A 183 -10.74 -2.14 5.52
N ILE A 184 -10.66 -3.45 5.38
CA ILE A 184 -10.38 -4.45 6.41
C ILE A 184 -9.06 -5.14 6.09
N SER A 185 -8.07 -4.37 5.63
CA SER A 185 -6.74 -4.93 5.35
C SER A 185 -5.65 -4.11 6.03
N LEU A 186 -5.01 -3.22 5.33
CA LEU A 186 -3.77 -2.62 5.80
C LEU A 186 -3.92 -1.24 6.45
N MET A 187 -5.07 -0.57 6.36
CA MET A 187 -5.30 0.77 6.95
C MET A 187 -4.11 1.73 6.74
N GLY A 188 -3.72 1.93 5.48
CA GLY A 188 -2.56 2.75 5.15
C GLY A 188 -1.22 2.12 5.59
N VAL A 189 -1.13 0.77 5.57
CA VAL A 189 0.02 -0.01 6.05
C VAL A 189 0.27 0.21 7.55
N GLY A 190 -0.82 0.26 8.32
CA GLY A 190 -0.80 0.39 9.77
C GLY A 190 -0.59 1.81 10.29
N THR A 191 -0.75 2.84 9.46
CA THR A 191 -0.59 4.23 9.93
C THR A 191 -1.86 4.78 10.59
N ASN A 192 -3.05 4.40 10.14
CA ASN A 192 -4.30 5.07 10.49
C ASN A 192 -5.08 4.34 11.62
N THR A 193 -4.53 4.29 12.82
CA THR A 193 -5.15 3.63 13.97
C THR A 193 -6.43 4.31 14.47
N LEU A 194 -6.55 5.64 14.33
CA LEU A 194 -7.77 6.40 14.63
C LEU A 194 -8.77 6.39 13.45
N GLY A 195 -8.39 5.79 12.33
CA GLY A 195 -9.13 5.82 11.07
C GLY A 195 -8.66 6.92 10.13
N TYR A 196 -9.04 6.78 8.85
CA TYR A 196 -8.70 7.73 7.79
C TYR A 196 -9.32 9.10 8.02
N SER A 197 -8.59 10.15 7.65
CA SER A 197 -9.05 11.55 7.70
C SER A 197 -9.69 11.89 9.04
N HIS A 198 -8.97 11.62 10.14
CA HIS A 198 -9.43 11.92 11.49
C HIS A 198 -9.62 13.41 11.67
N SER A 199 -10.83 13.85 12.00
CA SER A 199 -11.20 15.27 11.98
C SER A 199 -10.35 16.15 12.92
N GLY A 200 -10.01 15.65 14.10
CA GLY A 200 -9.16 16.37 15.06
C GLY A 200 -7.75 16.59 14.52
N VAL A 201 -7.13 15.52 13.98
CA VAL A 201 -5.76 15.57 13.42
C VAL A 201 -5.74 16.48 12.18
N ASP A 202 -6.66 16.28 11.23
CA ASP A 202 -6.74 17.07 10.00
C ASP A 202 -7.01 18.56 10.31
N SER A 203 -7.83 18.87 11.33
CA SER A 203 -8.10 20.25 11.74
C SER A 203 -6.86 20.93 12.33
N ALA A 204 -6.09 20.24 13.16
CA ALA A 204 -4.85 20.75 13.70
C ALA A 204 -3.83 21.06 12.59
N VAL A 205 -3.65 20.13 11.65
CA VAL A 205 -2.77 20.31 10.48
C VAL A 205 -3.23 21.48 9.61
N LYS A 206 -4.53 21.60 9.30
CA LYS A 206 -5.07 22.72 8.52
C LYS A 206 -4.80 24.08 9.18
N LYS A 207 -4.88 24.16 10.51
CA LYS A 207 -4.58 25.40 11.27
C LYS A 207 -3.09 25.77 11.13
N VAL A 208 -2.21 24.79 11.20
CA VAL A 208 -0.76 25.02 11.14
C VAL A 208 -0.29 25.38 9.73
N ILE A 209 -0.87 24.78 8.68
CA ILE A 209 -0.56 25.13 7.29
C ILE A 209 -0.77 26.62 7.01
N LYS A 210 -1.83 27.23 7.59
CA LYS A 210 -2.11 28.67 7.46
C LYS A 210 -1.05 29.57 8.10
N LYS A 211 -0.22 29.05 9.01
CA LYS A 211 0.86 29.77 9.70
C LYS A 211 2.23 29.58 9.04
N GLY A 212 2.31 28.79 7.98
CA GLY A 212 3.56 28.40 7.33
C GLY A 212 4.09 27.07 7.85
N ASN A 213 4.58 26.22 6.92
CA ASN A 213 5.02 24.86 7.23
C ASN A 213 6.52 24.76 7.55
N LEU A 214 7.36 25.50 6.81
CA LEU A 214 8.82 25.45 6.93
C LEU A 214 9.40 26.83 6.70
N THR A 215 10.31 27.27 7.58
CA THR A 215 10.97 28.57 7.51
C THR A 215 12.45 28.43 7.87
N THR A 216 13.18 29.55 7.90
CA THR A 216 14.56 29.61 8.44
C THR A 216 14.61 29.32 9.93
N LEU A 217 13.51 29.58 10.66
CA LEU A 217 13.39 29.32 12.09
C LEU A 217 12.78 27.93 12.34
N ASN A 218 13.10 27.34 13.50
CA ASN A 218 12.53 26.08 13.94
C ASN A 218 11.07 26.26 14.40
N CYS A 219 10.29 25.19 14.40
CA CYS A 219 8.91 25.21 14.88
C CYS A 219 8.83 24.72 16.34
N PRO A 220 7.96 25.32 17.18
CA PRO A 220 7.82 24.91 18.58
C PRO A 220 7.29 23.47 18.73
N GLU A 221 6.56 22.97 17.75
CA GLU A 221 5.98 21.63 17.79
C GLU A 221 7.04 20.52 17.82
N GLU A 222 8.27 20.79 17.40
CA GLU A 222 9.41 19.85 17.55
C GLU A 222 9.71 19.61 19.03
N VAL A 223 9.75 20.69 19.83
CA VAL A 223 10.03 20.63 21.27
C VAL A 223 8.86 19.98 22.00
N LEU A 224 7.63 20.47 21.76
CA LEU A 224 6.42 19.96 22.40
C LEU A 224 6.21 18.46 22.14
N LEU A 225 6.46 17.97 20.91
CA LEU A 225 6.39 16.55 20.61
C LEU A 225 7.49 15.77 21.34
N SER A 226 8.69 16.31 21.41
CA SER A 226 9.80 15.66 22.10
C SER A 226 9.50 15.53 23.60
N GLU A 227 9.01 16.57 24.24
CA GLU A 227 8.58 16.56 25.65
C GLU A 227 7.47 15.52 25.88
N LYS A 228 6.43 15.48 25.01
CA LYS A 228 5.35 14.49 25.13
C LYS A 228 5.84 13.05 24.97
N LEU A 229 6.80 12.78 24.08
CA LEU A 229 7.37 11.45 23.91
C LEU A 229 8.21 11.02 25.12
N LEU A 230 8.94 11.92 25.75
CA LEU A 230 9.70 11.66 26.98
C LEU A 230 8.76 11.46 28.19
N GLU A 231 7.68 12.24 28.29
CA GLU A 231 6.62 12.03 29.30
C GLU A 231 6.04 10.60 29.21
N ILE A 232 5.77 10.13 27.99
CA ILE A 232 5.24 8.76 27.77
C ILE A 232 6.28 7.69 28.07
N HIS A 233 7.57 7.99 27.92
CA HIS A 233 8.70 7.06 28.10
C HIS A 233 9.77 7.62 29.05
N PRO A 234 9.56 7.62 30.39
CA PRO A 234 10.45 8.26 31.36
C PRO A 234 11.90 7.72 31.40
N TRP A 235 12.14 6.54 30.81
CA TRP A 235 13.47 5.96 30.68
C TRP A 235 14.33 6.65 29.62
N ALA A 236 13.71 7.36 28.67
CA ALA A 236 14.38 8.10 27.61
C ALA A 236 14.61 9.56 28.02
N GLU A 237 15.69 10.16 27.56
CA GLU A 237 16.10 11.51 27.95
C GLU A 237 16.23 12.45 26.74
N LYS A 238 16.37 11.90 25.52
CA LYS A 238 16.56 12.68 24.29
C LYS A 238 15.76 12.12 23.13
N VAL A 239 15.41 13.02 22.20
CA VAL A 239 14.58 12.73 21.02
C VAL A 239 15.23 13.31 19.77
N ARG A 240 15.08 12.60 18.65
CA ARG A 240 15.30 13.15 17.30
C ARG A 240 14.14 12.77 16.38
N LEU A 241 13.64 13.76 15.64
CA LEU A 241 12.50 13.61 14.74
C LEU A 241 12.96 13.38 13.29
N PHE A 242 12.23 12.53 12.58
CA PHE A 242 12.44 12.18 11.18
C PHE A 242 11.09 12.13 10.47
N ARG A 243 11.07 11.79 9.17
CA ARG A 243 9.81 11.65 8.42
C ARG A 243 9.54 10.21 8.01
N THR A 244 10.57 9.41 7.74
CA THR A 244 10.38 8.02 7.31
C THR A 244 11.05 7.02 8.25
N GLY A 245 10.50 5.80 8.28
CA GLY A 245 11.04 4.73 9.12
C GLY A 245 12.44 4.28 8.71
N GLY A 246 12.76 4.31 7.40
CA GLY A 246 14.08 3.97 6.92
C GLY A 246 15.15 4.94 7.40
N GLU A 247 14.87 6.24 7.36
CA GLU A 247 15.74 7.30 7.89
C GLU A 247 16.01 7.11 9.39
N ALA A 248 14.93 6.99 10.19
CA ALA A 248 15.04 6.77 11.63
C ALA A 248 15.83 5.49 11.96
N SER A 249 15.55 4.41 11.22
CA SER A 249 16.25 3.14 11.37
C SER A 249 17.76 3.25 11.10
N ALA A 250 18.15 3.93 10.02
CA ALA A 250 19.56 4.15 9.66
C ALA A 250 20.26 5.10 10.66
N ALA A 251 19.56 6.16 11.09
CA ALA A 251 20.09 7.09 12.08
C ALA A 251 20.33 6.40 13.44
N ALA A 252 19.40 5.57 13.92
CA ALA A 252 19.59 4.80 15.16
C ALA A 252 20.85 3.90 15.12
N ILE A 253 21.09 3.24 13.99
CA ILE A 253 22.31 2.44 13.78
C ILE A 253 23.56 3.33 13.79
N ARG A 254 23.53 4.48 13.12
CA ARG A 254 24.68 5.42 13.10
C ARG A 254 24.99 5.96 14.49
N ILE A 255 23.96 6.34 15.26
CA ILE A 255 24.10 6.80 16.64
C ILE A 255 24.76 5.71 17.49
N ALA A 256 24.27 4.47 17.41
CA ALA A 256 24.83 3.36 18.18
C ALA A 256 26.29 3.03 17.80
N ARG A 257 26.64 3.11 16.51
CA ARG A 257 28.03 2.96 16.04
C ARG A 257 28.92 4.08 16.58
N ALA A 258 28.46 5.33 16.53
CA ALA A 258 29.19 6.47 17.05
C ALA A 258 29.39 6.38 18.58
N ALA A 259 28.34 6.00 19.33
CA ALA A 259 28.38 5.85 20.79
C ALA A 259 29.34 4.75 21.26
N THR A 260 29.53 3.69 20.46
CA THR A 260 30.34 2.53 20.87
C THR A 260 31.70 2.45 20.20
N GLY A 261 31.94 3.22 19.13
CA GLY A 261 33.13 3.09 18.27
C GLY A 261 33.20 1.77 17.51
N ARG A 262 32.09 0.99 17.44
CA ARG A 262 32.03 -0.33 16.81
C ARG A 262 31.22 -0.29 15.53
N SER A 263 31.46 -1.21 14.57
CA SER A 263 30.85 -1.18 13.24
C SER A 263 29.76 -2.23 13.04
N LYS A 264 29.82 -3.39 13.72
CA LYS A 264 28.92 -4.51 13.49
C LYS A 264 27.61 -4.36 14.27
N VAL A 265 26.50 -4.80 13.65
CA VAL A 265 25.17 -4.79 14.25
C VAL A 265 24.55 -6.17 14.08
N ALA A 266 24.00 -6.74 15.17
CA ALA A 266 23.12 -7.89 15.07
C ALA A 266 21.66 -7.40 15.02
N PHE A 267 20.81 -8.05 14.22
CA PHE A 267 19.42 -7.61 14.11
C PHE A 267 18.43 -8.76 13.90
N CYS A 268 17.17 -8.52 14.29
CA CYS A 268 16.05 -9.45 14.07
C CYS A 268 14.80 -8.66 13.68
N GLY A 269 14.20 -9.01 12.55
CA GLY A 269 13.00 -8.37 12.01
C GLY A 269 13.23 -7.58 10.73
N TYR A 270 12.21 -6.83 10.31
CA TYR A 270 12.28 -5.96 9.13
C TYR A 270 12.58 -4.52 9.53
N HIS A 271 13.60 -3.93 8.93
CA HIS A 271 14.10 -2.61 9.34
C HIS A 271 14.29 -1.61 8.19
N GLY A 272 13.59 -1.77 7.08
CA GLY A 272 13.62 -0.83 5.95
C GLY A 272 14.46 -1.34 4.77
N TRP A 273 14.94 -0.40 3.94
CA TRP A 273 15.58 -0.67 2.66
C TRP A 273 17.00 -0.12 2.56
N HIS A 274 17.52 0.53 3.61
CA HIS A 274 18.83 1.16 3.60
C HIS A 274 19.97 0.13 3.53
N ASP A 275 21.11 0.57 3.02
CA ASP A 275 22.30 -0.27 2.77
C ASP A 275 22.71 -1.11 3.97
N TRP A 276 22.69 -0.52 5.18
CA TRP A 276 23.05 -1.24 6.39
C TRP A 276 22.21 -2.52 6.62
N TYR A 277 20.94 -2.51 6.22
CA TYR A 277 20.05 -3.66 6.37
C TYR A 277 20.21 -4.67 5.22
N LEU A 278 20.19 -4.19 3.97
CA LEU A 278 20.35 -5.04 2.80
C LEU A 278 21.74 -5.66 2.69
N SER A 279 22.77 -5.09 3.35
CA SER A 279 24.12 -5.64 3.39
C SER A 279 24.19 -7.07 3.98
N ALA A 280 23.19 -7.49 4.76
CA ALA A 280 23.08 -8.85 5.26
C ALA A 280 22.97 -9.90 4.13
N ASN A 281 22.39 -9.52 2.97
CA ASN A 281 22.23 -10.40 1.81
C ASN A 281 23.45 -10.43 0.88
N ILE A 282 24.52 -9.66 1.13
CA ILE A 282 25.73 -9.68 0.30
C ILE A 282 26.46 -11.04 0.38
N LYS A 283 26.40 -11.70 1.54
CA LYS A 283 27.03 -13.02 1.73
C LYS A 283 26.16 -14.15 1.18
N ASP A 284 24.87 -14.06 1.42
CA ASP A 284 23.86 -15.04 1.02
C ASP A 284 22.53 -14.29 0.81
N ASN A 285 22.00 -14.38 -0.39
CA ASN A 285 20.75 -13.70 -0.79
C ASN A 285 19.52 -14.10 0.04
N ASN A 286 19.62 -15.16 0.85
CA ASN A 286 18.53 -15.67 1.66
C ASN A 286 18.60 -15.25 3.14
N ASN A 287 19.65 -14.56 3.59
CA ASN A 287 19.81 -14.16 4.99
C ASN A 287 18.64 -13.33 5.55
N LEU A 288 17.90 -12.62 4.70
CA LEU A 288 16.73 -11.82 5.08
C LEU A 288 15.40 -12.54 4.84
N SER A 289 15.39 -13.75 4.28
CA SER A 289 14.17 -14.45 3.86
C SER A 289 13.25 -14.82 5.03
N SER A 290 13.80 -15.10 6.21
CA SER A 290 13.04 -15.39 7.42
C SER A 290 12.52 -14.13 8.16
N HIS A 291 12.98 -12.92 7.78
CA HIS A 291 12.68 -11.70 8.54
C HIS A 291 11.43 -10.97 8.05
N LEU A 292 11.13 -10.95 6.77
CA LEU A 292 9.87 -10.42 6.22
C LEU A 292 9.57 -10.92 4.82
N MET A 293 10.55 -10.89 3.92
CA MET A 293 10.35 -11.13 2.49
C MET A 293 11.56 -11.86 1.92
N ALA A 294 11.30 -12.92 1.19
CA ALA A 294 12.30 -13.57 0.36
C ALA A 294 12.69 -12.70 -0.85
N GLY A 295 13.90 -12.89 -1.37
CA GLY A 295 14.32 -12.29 -2.65
C GLY A 295 14.68 -10.80 -2.59
N LEU A 296 15.03 -10.26 -1.41
CA LEU A 296 15.57 -8.89 -1.30
C LEU A 296 17.01 -8.86 -1.83
N SER A 297 17.16 -8.36 -3.06
CA SER A 297 18.49 -8.25 -3.69
C SER A 297 19.30 -7.09 -3.08
N PRO A 298 20.60 -7.32 -2.77
CA PRO A 298 21.53 -6.28 -2.32
C PRO A 298 22.16 -5.50 -3.48
N ASN A 299 21.56 -5.49 -4.67
CA ASN A 299 22.08 -4.77 -5.83
C ASN A 299 22.27 -3.28 -5.51
N GLY A 300 23.46 -2.76 -5.77
CA GLY A 300 23.84 -1.37 -5.48
C GLY A 300 24.32 -1.11 -4.05
N VAL A 301 24.26 -2.09 -3.14
CA VAL A 301 24.84 -1.99 -1.80
C VAL A 301 26.36 -2.20 -1.88
N PRO A 302 27.20 -1.32 -1.29
CA PRO A 302 28.65 -1.48 -1.30
C PRO A 302 29.09 -2.82 -0.70
N LYS A 303 29.99 -3.53 -1.40
CA LYS A 303 30.47 -4.87 -0.98
C LYS A 303 31.24 -4.84 0.33
N GLU A 304 31.84 -3.71 0.66
CA GLU A 304 32.58 -3.42 1.89
C GLU A 304 31.71 -3.52 3.14
N LEU A 305 30.40 -3.37 2.99
CA LEU A 305 29.44 -3.55 4.09
C LEU A 305 29.16 -5.03 4.42
N LYS A 306 29.76 -5.98 3.70
CA LYS A 306 29.65 -7.41 3.99
C LYS A 306 30.03 -7.71 5.46
N ASN A 307 29.21 -8.50 6.15
CA ASN A 307 29.40 -8.89 7.55
C ASN A 307 29.27 -7.74 8.57
N THR A 308 28.82 -6.54 8.17
CA THR A 308 28.54 -5.45 9.13
C THR A 308 27.15 -5.57 9.77
N SER A 309 26.23 -6.30 9.13
CA SER A 309 24.89 -6.57 9.62
C SER A 309 24.64 -8.08 9.67
N ILE A 310 24.38 -8.59 10.86
CA ILE A 310 24.31 -10.02 11.16
C ILE A 310 22.90 -10.37 11.63
N PRO A 311 22.08 -11.08 10.83
CA PRO A 311 20.75 -11.49 11.25
C PRO A 311 20.77 -12.59 12.29
N PHE A 312 19.75 -12.62 13.17
CA PHE A 312 19.47 -13.71 14.08
C PHE A 312 17.95 -13.96 14.19
N ASP A 313 17.56 -15.18 14.59
CA ASP A 313 16.17 -15.57 14.66
C ASP A 313 15.53 -15.14 15.98
N TYR A 314 14.26 -14.71 15.91
CA TYR A 314 13.49 -14.32 17.09
C TYR A 314 13.28 -15.52 18.04
N ASN A 315 13.40 -15.31 19.36
CA ASN A 315 13.38 -16.33 20.39
C ASN A 315 14.58 -17.31 20.40
N ASN A 316 15.62 -17.08 19.61
CA ASN A 316 16.85 -17.89 19.60
C ASN A 316 17.97 -17.18 20.36
N PHE A 317 17.94 -17.25 21.69
CA PHE A 317 18.94 -16.56 22.52
C PHE A 317 20.36 -17.12 22.34
N ASP A 318 20.51 -18.43 22.13
CA ASP A 318 21.84 -19.04 21.96
C ASP A 318 22.53 -18.57 20.67
N GLN A 319 21.76 -18.34 19.62
CA GLN A 319 22.29 -17.80 18.36
C GLN A 319 22.85 -16.39 18.57
N ILE A 320 22.07 -15.47 19.17
CA ILE A 320 22.55 -14.09 19.38
C ILE A 320 23.68 -14.03 20.40
N LYS A 321 23.69 -14.87 21.43
CA LYS A 321 24.79 -14.99 22.39
C LYS A 321 26.09 -15.37 21.68
N LYS A 322 26.10 -16.42 20.84
CA LYS A 322 27.23 -16.83 20.02
C LYS A 322 27.72 -15.72 19.07
N ILE A 323 26.78 -14.97 18.48
CA ILE A 323 27.12 -13.82 17.61
C ILE A 323 27.83 -12.73 18.42
N ALA A 324 27.32 -12.40 19.62
CA ALA A 324 27.91 -11.36 20.49
C ALA A 324 29.26 -11.79 21.12
N GLU A 325 29.53 -13.09 21.26
CA GLU A 325 30.82 -13.62 21.70
C GLU A 325 31.87 -13.50 20.61
N LYS A 326 31.47 -13.74 19.34
CA LYS A 326 32.40 -13.74 18.18
C LYS A 326 32.61 -12.37 17.54
N ASN A 327 31.82 -11.36 17.91
CA ASN A 327 31.81 -10.06 17.24
C ASN A 327 31.75 -8.90 18.24
N SER A 328 32.52 -7.85 18.01
CA SER A 328 32.38 -6.58 18.70
C SER A 328 31.19 -5.82 18.12
N LEU A 329 30.00 -6.01 18.73
CA LEU A 329 28.75 -5.43 18.25
C LEU A 329 28.57 -3.99 18.78
N ALA A 330 28.20 -3.06 17.88
CA ALA A 330 27.72 -1.73 18.22
C ALA A 330 26.31 -1.78 18.79
N ALA A 331 25.44 -2.58 18.18
CA ALA A 331 24.04 -2.68 18.59
C ALA A 331 23.47 -4.09 18.38
N ILE A 332 22.45 -4.41 19.18
CA ILE A 332 21.44 -5.43 18.88
C ILE A 332 20.17 -4.66 18.60
N LYS A 333 19.63 -4.79 17.36
CA LYS A 333 18.40 -4.14 16.92
C LYS A 333 17.32 -5.16 16.62
N MET A 334 16.12 -4.98 17.17
CA MET A 334 15.02 -5.92 16.96
C MET A 334 13.64 -5.27 17.12
N GLU A 335 12.63 -5.87 16.50
CA GLU A 335 11.24 -5.61 16.86
C GLU A 335 10.95 -6.26 18.23
N VAL A 336 10.20 -5.58 19.10
CA VAL A 336 9.83 -6.13 20.43
C VAL A 336 8.99 -7.38 20.26
N GLN A 337 8.01 -7.33 19.37
CA GLN A 337 7.20 -8.45 18.94
C GLN A 337 6.61 -8.15 17.55
N ARG A 338 6.56 -9.16 16.71
CA ARG A 338 5.86 -9.08 15.42
C ARG A 338 4.89 -10.25 15.25
N ASN A 339 5.37 -11.41 14.85
CA ASN A 339 4.54 -12.59 14.58
C ASN A 339 4.30 -13.41 15.84
N PHE A 340 5.30 -13.52 16.71
CA PHE A 340 5.26 -14.34 17.91
C PHE A 340 5.63 -13.49 19.13
N ALA A 341 5.07 -13.86 20.29
CA ALA A 341 5.47 -13.28 21.57
C ALA A 341 6.87 -13.75 21.99
N PRO A 342 7.61 -12.93 22.78
CA PRO A 342 8.87 -13.38 23.37
C PRO A 342 8.62 -14.55 24.33
N LYS A 343 9.47 -15.59 24.28
CA LYS A 343 9.41 -16.78 25.11
C LYS A 343 10.61 -16.84 26.06
N ASN A 344 10.47 -17.52 27.18
CA ASN A 344 11.57 -17.87 28.10
C ASN A 344 12.40 -16.64 28.52
N ASN A 345 11.75 -15.50 28.80
CA ASN A 345 12.40 -14.24 29.17
C ASN A 345 13.41 -13.75 28.12
N PHE A 346 13.08 -13.93 26.82
CA PHE A 346 13.99 -13.61 25.73
C PHE A 346 14.45 -12.15 25.75
N LEU A 347 13.54 -11.19 25.92
CA LEU A 347 13.89 -9.76 25.93
C LEU A 347 14.76 -9.39 27.15
N GLN A 348 14.48 -9.95 28.32
CA GLN A 348 15.26 -9.76 29.53
C GLN A 348 16.69 -10.30 29.37
N LYS A 349 16.83 -11.50 28.76
CA LYS A 349 18.13 -12.10 28.43
C LYS A 349 18.92 -11.23 27.45
N ILE A 350 18.26 -10.68 26.41
CA ILE A 350 18.88 -9.75 25.46
C ILE A 350 19.35 -8.48 26.19
N ARG A 351 18.51 -7.88 27.05
CA ARG A 351 18.91 -6.70 27.82
C ARG A 351 20.15 -6.97 28.69
N LYS A 352 20.14 -8.12 29.39
CA LYS A 352 21.29 -8.55 30.22
C LYS A 352 22.56 -8.69 29.40
N LEU A 353 22.50 -9.39 28.26
CA LEU A 353 23.63 -9.55 27.32
C LEU A 353 24.17 -8.19 26.84
N CYS A 354 23.27 -7.26 26.49
CA CYS A 354 23.65 -5.92 26.07
C CYS A 354 24.38 -5.16 27.17
N ASN A 355 23.92 -5.24 28.43
CA ASN A 355 24.58 -4.59 29.57
C ASN A 355 25.99 -5.16 29.80
N GLU A 356 26.13 -6.49 29.86
CA GLU A 356 27.41 -7.18 30.08
C GLU A 356 28.45 -6.87 28.98
N LYS A 357 28.01 -6.80 27.73
CA LYS A 357 28.89 -6.58 26.56
C LYS A 357 29.01 -5.11 26.14
N LYS A 358 28.34 -4.18 26.85
CA LYS A 358 28.24 -2.76 26.49
C LYS A 358 27.80 -2.58 25.03
N ILE A 359 26.70 -3.25 24.66
CA ILE A 359 26.08 -3.21 23.33
C ILE A 359 24.82 -2.35 23.45
N VAL A 360 24.60 -1.44 22.51
CA VAL A 360 23.36 -0.63 22.46
C VAL A 360 22.17 -1.51 22.07
N LEU A 361 21.13 -1.56 22.91
CA LEU A 361 19.89 -2.22 22.60
C LEU A 361 18.93 -1.25 21.90
N ILE A 362 18.52 -1.57 20.68
CA ILE A 362 17.59 -0.76 19.89
C ILE A 362 16.29 -1.54 19.68
N PHE A 363 15.17 -1.01 20.18
CA PHE A 363 13.86 -1.54 19.86
C PHE A 363 13.20 -0.78 18.70
N ASP A 364 12.81 -1.53 17.68
CA ASP A 364 12.01 -1.05 16.57
C ASP A 364 10.53 -1.14 16.93
N GLU A 365 9.95 -0.02 17.29
CA GLU A 365 8.54 0.13 17.66
C GLU A 365 7.71 0.80 16.55
N CYS A 366 8.26 0.91 15.34
CA CYS A 366 7.57 1.53 14.21
C CYS A 366 6.21 0.88 13.94
N THR A 367 6.17 -0.44 14.09
CA THR A 367 4.96 -1.22 13.80
C THR A 367 4.15 -1.53 15.06
N SER A 368 4.80 -1.76 16.19
CA SER A 368 4.19 -2.15 17.47
C SER A 368 3.74 -0.99 18.35
N GLY A 369 4.40 0.16 18.26
CA GLY A 369 4.12 1.32 19.11
C GLY A 369 2.68 1.83 19.02
N PHE A 370 2.14 2.27 20.16
CA PHE A 370 0.81 2.84 20.33
C PHE A 370 -0.37 1.91 19.98
N ARG A 371 -0.17 0.57 20.05
CA ARG A 371 -1.23 -0.39 19.70
C ARG A 371 -1.76 -1.22 20.84
N GLN A 372 -0.93 -1.58 21.82
CA GLN A 372 -1.36 -2.33 23.03
C GLN A 372 -1.08 -1.54 24.31
N THR A 373 -0.26 -0.52 24.22
CA THR A 373 0.01 0.45 25.29
C THR A 373 -0.01 1.86 24.72
N PHE A 374 -0.14 2.86 25.56
CA PHE A 374 0.18 4.23 25.21
C PHE A 374 1.70 4.39 25.25
N GLY A 375 2.35 4.23 24.10
CA GLY A 375 3.80 4.19 23.92
C GLY A 375 4.30 2.89 23.33
N GLY A 376 5.53 2.51 23.70
CA GLY A 376 6.20 1.33 23.20
C GLY A 376 5.65 0.02 23.80
N LEU A 377 5.63 -1.03 22.99
CA LEU A 377 5.23 -2.38 23.41
C LEU A 377 6.19 -2.95 24.47
N HIS A 378 7.46 -2.53 24.48
CA HIS A 378 8.46 -2.94 25.48
C HIS A 378 8.00 -2.69 26.92
N LYS A 379 7.13 -1.70 27.15
CA LYS A 379 6.55 -1.41 28.48
C LYS A 379 5.81 -2.60 29.08
N ILE A 380 5.12 -3.41 28.27
CA ILE A 380 4.42 -4.63 28.72
C ILE A 380 5.40 -5.66 29.29
N TYR A 381 6.60 -5.71 28.73
CA TYR A 381 7.62 -6.70 29.10
C TYR A 381 8.59 -6.20 30.17
N GLY A 382 8.47 -4.94 30.60
CA GLY A 382 9.35 -4.34 31.61
C GLY A 382 10.83 -4.29 31.16
N VAL A 383 11.10 -4.13 29.87
CA VAL A 383 12.46 -4.09 29.32
C VAL A 383 12.70 -2.76 28.63
N GLU A 384 13.57 -1.94 29.19
CA GLU A 384 13.95 -0.65 28.65
C GLU A 384 15.14 -0.79 27.71
N PRO A 385 15.05 -0.31 26.46
CA PRO A 385 16.17 -0.25 25.53
C PRO A 385 17.07 0.95 25.82
N ASP A 386 18.16 1.06 25.08
CA ASP A 386 18.97 2.28 25.05
C ASP A 386 18.45 3.28 24.01
N ILE A 387 17.83 2.75 22.92
CA ILE A 387 17.14 3.50 21.88
C ILE A 387 15.84 2.77 21.53
N ALA A 388 14.74 3.52 21.39
CA ALA A 388 13.54 3.05 20.70
C ALA A 388 13.14 4.04 19.60
N TRP A 389 12.46 3.56 18.56
CA TRP A 389 11.96 4.47 17.55
C TRP A 389 10.53 4.11 17.12
N PHE A 390 9.75 5.16 16.84
CA PHE A 390 8.33 5.12 16.55
C PHE A 390 8.02 5.73 15.19
N GLY A 391 6.95 5.28 14.57
CA GLY A 391 6.45 5.81 13.32
C GLY A 391 5.00 5.37 13.09
N LYS A 392 4.60 5.23 11.84
CA LYS A 392 3.26 4.75 11.44
C LYS A 392 2.11 5.34 12.26
N ALA A 393 1.68 4.67 13.35
CA ALA A 393 0.57 5.09 14.19
C ALA A 393 0.77 6.49 14.79
N LEU A 394 2.02 6.90 15.03
CA LEU A 394 2.38 8.20 15.63
C LEU A 394 1.76 9.40 14.90
N GLY A 395 1.71 9.35 13.55
CA GLY A 395 1.20 10.46 12.74
C GLY A 395 -0.21 10.26 12.19
N ASN A 396 -0.87 9.13 12.46
CA ASN A 396 -2.18 8.76 11.91
C ASN A 396 -2.33 9.04 10.40
N GLY A 397 -1.29 8.72 9.62
CA GLY A 397 -1.25 8.92 8.16
C GLY A 397 -0.37 10.07 7.70
N TYR A 398 0.03 10.99 8.58
CA TYR A 398 1.02 12.01 8.31
C TYR A 398 2.44 11.49 8.52
N ALA A 399 3.39 11.98 7.74
CA ALA A 399 4.77 11.53 7.78
C ALA A 399 5.51 12.09 9.00
N ILE A 400 5.73 11.26 10.01
CA ILE A 400 6.53 11.56 11.19
C ILE A 400 7.09 10.27 11.78
N THR A 401 8.34 10.28 12.21
CA THR A 401 8.98 9.25 13.02
C THR A 401 9.86 9.90 14.08
N ALA A 402 10.06 9.23 15.18
CA ALA A 402 10.85 9.71 16.29
C ALA A 402 11.78 8.62 16.82
N ILE A 403 13.04 8.93 17.05
CA ILE A 403 13.98 8.15 17.86
C ILE A 403 13.99 8.77 19.24
N ILE A 404 13.84 7.96 20.29
CA ILE A 404 14.02 8.35 21.68
C ILE A 404 15.11 7.46 22.30
N GLY A 405 15.84 7.97 23.27
CA GLY A 405 16.88 7.17 23.93
C GLY A 405 17.57 7.86 25.08
N LYS A 406 18.46 7.09 25.73
CA LYS A 406 19.29 7.58 26.85
C LYS A 406 20.32 8.58 26.36
N SER A 407 20.60 9.62 27.16
CA SER A 407 21.50 10.71 26.77
C SER A 407 22.92 10.22 26.44
N ASN A 408 23.46 9.28 27.23
CA ASN A 408 24.81 8.72 27.02
C ASN A 408 25.00 8.03 25.64
N VAL A 409 23.92 7.63 24.98
CA VAL A 409 23.94 7.08 23.61
C VAL A 409 23.56 8.16 22.60
N MET A 410 22.46 8.91 22.88
CA MET A 410 21.88 9.86 21.92
C MET A 410 22.77 11.08 21.66
N ASP A 411 23.62 11.48 22.63
CA ASP A 411 24.56 12.61 22.47
C ASP A 411 25.59 12.36 21.37
N SER A 412 25.89 11.11 21.06
CA SER A 412 26.75 10.74 19.94
C SER A 412 26.19 11.18 18.57
N ALA A 413 24.91 11.55 18.50
CA ALA A 413 24.34 12.17 17.30
C ALA A 413 24.95 13.53 16.98
N GLN A 414 25.50 14.25 17.98
CA GLN A 414 26.16 15.55 17.79
C GLN A 414 27.47 15.41 17.00
N ASN A 415 28.18 14.30 17.19
CA ASN A 415 29.44 14.02 16.54
C ASN A 415 29.27 13.28 15.20
N SER A 416 28.06 13.14 14.72
CA SER A 416 27.72 12.49 13.47
C SER A 416 26.76 13.35 12.67
N PHE A 417 27.12 13.67 11.42
CA PHE A 417 26.28 14.50 10.58
C PHE A 417 24.95 13.78 10.24
N ILE A 418 23.92 14.07 11.03
CA ILE A 418 22.55 13.53 10.88
C ILE A 418 21.62 14.74 10.75
N SER A 419 21.32 15.16 9.51
CA SER A 419 20.55 16.36 9.22
C SER A 419 19.77 16.25 7.92
N SER A 420 18.59 16.85 7.86
CA SER A 420 17.78 16.96 6.64
C SER A 420 16.80 18.12 6.76
N THR A 421 16.62 18.86 5.66
CA THR A 421 15.74 20.04 5.60
C THR A 421 14.31 19.75 6.05
N PHE A 422 13.68 18.68 5.49
CA PHE A 422 12.27 18.40 5.77
C PHE A 422 12.01 17.75 7.14
N TRP A 423 13.03 17.42 7.91
CA TRP A 423 12.82 16.99 9.30
C TRP A 423 12.39 18.16 10.21
N THR A 424 12.51 19.41 9.74
CA THR A 424 12.16 20.63 10.46
C THR A 424 10.80 21.22 10.03
N GLU A 425 10.02 20.53 9.17
CA GLU A 425 8.67 20.96 8.82
C GLU A 425 7.69 20.69 9.97
N ARG A 426 6.66 21.53 10.13
CA ARG A 426 5.82 21.49 11.31
C ARG A 426 4.54 20.65 11.20
N ILE A 427 4.15 20.19 10.00
CA ILE A 427 2.94 19.36 9.80
C ILE A 427 3.07 18.02 10.53
N GLY A 428 4.21 17.33 10.38
CA GLY A 428 4.47 16.05 11.03
C GLY A 428 4.35 16.10 12.56
N PRO A 429 5.11 16.98 13.25
CA PRO A 429 5.00 17.14 14.69
C PRO A 429 3.61 17.56 15.17
N THR A 430 2.94 18.49 14.47
CA THR A 430 1.55 18.87 14.78
C THR A 430 0.59 17.69 14.69
N ALA A 431 0.70 16.91 13.64
CA ALA A 431 -0.14 15.72 13.45
C ALA A 431 0.11 14.68 14.55
N ALA A 432 1.37 14.45 14.92
CA ALA A 432 1.73 13.54 15.99
C ALA A 432 1.20 13.98 17.35
N LEU A 433 1.39 15.22 17.73
CA LEU A 433 0.85 15.78 18.98
C LEU A 433 -0.66 15.58 19.08
N LYS A 434 -1.39 15.96 18.03
CA LYS A 434 -2.85 15.80 18.03
C LYS A 434 -3.27 14.33 17.96
N THR A 435 -2.50 13.48 17.31
CA THR A 435 -2.76 12.03 17.28
C THR A 435 -2.60 11.43 18.69
N LEU A 436 -1.53 11.79 19.41
CA LEU A 436 -1.29 11.32 20.78
C LEU A 436 -2.40 11.81 21.73
N GLU A 437 -2.80 13.07 21.64
CA GLU A 437 -3.92 13.63 22.42
C GLU A 437 -5.23 12.85 22.17
N GLU A 438 -5.58 12.59 20.90
CA GLU A 438 -6.79 11.84 20.56
C GLU A 438 -6.71 10.36 20.99
N MET A 439 -5.52 9.74 20.87
CA MET A 439 -5.28 8.39 21.36
C MET A 439 -5.47 8.28 22.87
N GLU A 440 -4.87 9.19 23.62
CA GLU A 440 -4.94 9.24 25.07
C GLU A 440 -6.38 9.44 25.54
N LYS A 441 -7.08 10.43 24.97
CA LYS A 441 -8.47 10.76 25.28
C LYS A 441 -9.42 9.57 25.20
N ILE A 442 -9.28 8.71 24.18
CA ILE A 442 -10.17 7.57 23.97
C ILE A 442 -9.56 6.22 24.34
N LYS A 443 -8.33 6.20 24.86
CA LYS A 443 -7.53 5.00 25.09
C LYS A 443 -7.53 4.06 23.88
N SER A 444 -7.17 4.59 22.73
CA SER A 444 -7.31 3.92 21.44
C SER A 444 -6.62 2.55 21.37
N TRP A 445 -5.51 2.35 22.09
CA TRP A 445 -4.79 1.08 22.18
C TRP A 445 -5.63 -0.04 22.82
N GLU A 446 -6.48 0.27 23.81
CA GLU A 446 -7.40 -0.68 24.42
C GLU A 446 -8.49 -1.07 23.43
N ILE A 447 -9.07 -0.07 22.75
CA ILE A 447 -10.13 -0.28 21.74
C ILE A 447 -9.63 -1.17 20.60
N ILE A 448 -8.49 -0.83 19.98
CA ILE A 448 -7.99 -1.61 18.83
C ILE A 448 -7.48 -3.00 19.25
N THR A 449 -6.97 -3.16 20.46
CA THR A 449 -6.60 -4.46 21.02
C THR A 449 -7.83 -5.34 21.24
N LYS A 450 -8.90 -4.80 21.83
CA LYS A 450 -10.19 -5.52 22.01
C LYS A 450 -10.79 -5.94 20.67
N ILE A 451 -10.82 -5.03 19.69
CA ILE A 451 -11.29 -5.33 18.34
C ILE A 451 -10.43 -6.44 17.70
N GLY A 452 -9.11 -6.33 17.80
CA GLY A 452 -8.19 -7.32 17.24
C GLY A 452 -8.34 -8.71 17.85
N ASN A 453 -8.52 -8.78 19.17
CA ASN A 453 -8.80 -10.05 19.86
C ASN A 453 -10.14 -10.66 19.41
N SER A 454 -11.17 -9.83 19.21
CA SER A 454 -12.45 -10.28 18.66
C SER A 454 -12.28 -10.83 17.23
N ILE A 455 -11.49 -10.17 16.39
CA ILE A 455 -11.19 -10.64 15.04
C ILE A 455 -10.50 -12.01 15.07
N ARG A 456 -9.47 -12.17 15.89
CA ARG A 456 -8.73 -13.44 16.02
C ARG A 456 -9.64 -14.59 16.48
N LYS A 457 -10.49 -14.33 17.47
CA LYS A 457 -11.48 -15.31 17.95
C LYS A 457 -12.45 -15.71 16.83
N ASN A 458 -13.03 -14.74 16.12
CA ASN A 458 -13.96 -15.03 15.03
C ASN A 458 -13.31 -15.82 13.88
N TRP A 459 -12.04 -15.55 13.54
CA TRP A 459 -11.30 -16.36 12.56
C TRP A 459 -11.18 -17.82 13.02
N ALA A 460 -10.79 -18.04 14.27
CA ALA A 460 -10.66 -19.39 14.84
C ALA A 460 -12.02 -20.11 14.86
N ASP A 461 -13.08 -19.43 15.28
CA ASP A 461 -14.43 -19.98 15.34
C ASP A 461 -14.97 -20.34 13.94
N LEU A 462 -14.76 -19.47 12.95
CA LEU A 462 -15.14 -19.73 11.56
C LEU A 462 -14.34 -20.91 10.96
N ALA A 463 -13.06 -20.99 11.21
CA ALA A 463 -12.21 -22.08 10.76
C ALA A 463 -12.66 -23.42 11.38
N LYS A 464 -12.89 -23.45 12.71
CA LYS A 464 -13.38 -24.64 13.42
C LYS A 464 -14.71 -25.13 12.85
N ARG A 465 -15.69 -24.24 12.65
CA ARG A 465 -17.00 -24.58 12.07
C ARG A 465 -16.90 -25.17 10.66
N ASN A 466 -15.88 -24.79 9.91
CA ASN A 466 -15.65 -25.26 8.55
C ASN A 466 -14.56 -26.33 8.45
N LYS A 467 -14.07 -26.87 9.58
CA LYS A 467 -13.01 -27.89 9.65
C LYS A 467 -11.71 -27.50 8.94
N LEU A 468 -11.39 -26.20 8.91
CA LEU A 468 -10.14 -25.67 8.34
C LEU A 468 -9.08 -25.57 9.44
N ASN A 469 -7.86 -26.01 9.12
CA ASN A 469 -6.71 -25.85 10.02
C ASN A 469 -6.13 -24.44 9.84
N LEU A 470 -6.29 -23.57 10.84
CA LEU A 470 -5.94 -22.15 10.76
C LEU A 470 -4.87 -21.78 11.78
N GLN A 471 -3.81 -21.13 11.33
CA GLN A 471 -2.82 -20.47 12.18
C GLN A 471 -3.06 -18.95 12.22
N VAL A 472 -3.09 -18.38 13.44
CA VAL A 472 -3.20 -16.93 13.66
C VAL A 472 -1.90 -16.41 14.24
N ALA A 473 -1.39 -15.29 13.70
CA ALA A 473 -0.14 -14.67 14.12
C ALA A 473 -0.29 -13.14 14.27
N GLY A 474 0.71 -12.49 14.84
CA GLY A 474 0.80 -11.04 14.99
C GLY A 474 0.25 -10.51 16.33
N LEU A 475 0.36 -9.20 16.51
CA LEU A 475 -0.28 -8.47 17.61
C LEU A 475 -1.80 -8.40 17.38
N PRO A 476 -2.62 -8.27 18.44
CA PRO A 476 -4.08 -8.16 18.26
C PRO A 476 -4.49 -7.12 17.20
N ALA A 477 -3.92 -5.92 17.26
CA ALA A 477 -4.22 -4.87 16.31
C ALA A 477 -3.54 -5.02 14.93
N LEU A 478 -2.71 -6.04 14.73
CA LEU A 478 -1.94 -6.32 13.51
C LEU A 478 -1.94 -7.83 13.23
N SER A 479 -3.12 -8.41 13.23
CA SER A 479 -3.27 -9.86 13.11
C SER A 479 -3.27 -10.31 11.65
N SER A 480 -2.75 -11.51 11.45
CA SER A 480 -2.85 -12.25 10.19
C SER A 480 -3.21 -13.71 10.46
N PHE A 481 -3.74 -14.37 9.44
CA PHE A 481 -3.99 -15.81 9.48
C PHE A 481 -3.45 -16.49 8.23
N ALA A 482 -3.21 -17.80 8.36
CA ALA A 482 -2.96 -18.70 7.24
C ALA A 482 -3.76 -19.98 7.45
N ILE A 483 -4.34 -20.53 6.40
CA ILE A 483 -4.87 -21.89 6.37
C ILE A 483 -3.68 -22.80 6.11
N LEU A 484 -3.46 -23.79 6.97
CA LEU A 484 -2.35 -24.74 6.86
C LEU A 484 -2.70 -25.79 5.80
N SER A 485 -2.42 -25.46 4.56
CA SER A 485 -2.67 -26.25 3.35
C SER A 485 -1.63 -25.91 2.29
N ASP A 486 -1.29 -26.86 1.43
CA ASP A 486 -0.39 -26.66 0.28
C ASP A 486 -0.97 -25.63 -0.71
N ASP A 487 -2.29 -25.52 -0.76
CA ASP A 487 -3.02 -24.57 -1.61
C ASP A 487 -3.22 -23.18 -0.97
N TRP A 488 -2.55 -22.89 0.16
CA TRP A 488 -2.72 -21.64 0.88
C TRP A 488 -2.64 -20.38 0.00
N ILE A 489 -1.69 -20.33 -0.93
CA ILE A 489 -1.53 -19.15 -1.82
C ILE A 489 -2.74 -18.97 -2.72
N LYS A 490 -3.34 -20.06 -3.21
CA LYS A 490 -4.58 -20.05 -3.99
C LYS A 490 -5.74 -19.56 -3.13
N TYR A 491 -5.88 -20.06 -1.88
CA TYR A 491 -6.94 -19.64 -0.96
C TYR A 491 -6.82 -18.18 -0.57
N LYS A 492 -5.62 -17.70 -0.30
CA LYS A 492 -5.38 -16.26 -0.05
C LYS A 492 -5.87 -15.40 -1.22
N THR A 493 -5.55 -15.79 -2.45
CA THR A 493 -6.00 -15.10 -3.66
C THR A 493 -7.52 -15.17 -3.80
N TYR A 494 -8.12 -16.33 -3.55
CA TYR A 494 -9.57 -16.52 -3.59
C TYR A 494 -10.30 -15.67 -2.55
N ILE A 495 -9.81 -15.63 -1.30
CA ILE A 495 -10.33 -14.74 -0.25
C ILE A 495 -10.32 -13.29 -0.72
N THR A 496 -9.19 -12.81 -1.22
CA THR A 496 -9.06 -11.44 -1.72
C THR A 496 -10.05 -11.13 -2.85
N GLN A 497 -10.19 -12.05 -3.79
CA GLN A 497 -11.12 -11.91 -4.92
C GLN A 497 -12.58 -11.85 -4.47
N GLU A 498 -13.00 -12.75 -3.60
CA GLU A 498 -14.39 -12.81 -3.14
C GLU A 498 -14.75 -11.62 -2.24
N MET A 499 -13.83 -11.16 -1.39
CA MET A 499 -13.99 -9.93 -0.61
C MET A 499 -14.15 -8.70 -1.50
N LEU A 500 -13.32 -8.59 -2.54
CA LEU A 500 -13.37 -7.46 -3.47
C LEU A 500 -14.70 -7.38 -4.23
N LYS A 501 -15.32 -8.51 -4.58
CA LYS A 501 -16.67 -8.55 -5.17
C LYS A 501 -17.74 -7.91 -4.27
N SER A 502 -17.53 -7.92 -2.97
CA SER A 502 -18.39 -7.29 -1.97
C SER A 502 -17.94 -5.87 -1.58
N ASN A 503 -17.03 -5.27 -2.37
CA ASN A 503 -16.40 -3.97 -2.10
C ASN A 503 -15.67 -3.92 -0.74
N ILE A 504 -15.09 -5.03 -0.30
CA ILE A 504 -14.27 -5.12 0.91
C ILE A 504 -12.81 -5.33 0.45
N LEU A 505 -11.93 -4.41 0.84
CA LEU A 505 -10.50 -4.57 0.69
C LEU A 505 -10.01 -5.43 1.85
N ALA A 506 -9.82 -6.71 1.61
CA ALA A 506 -9.33 -7.67 2.59
C ALA A 506 -8.51 -8.77 1.91
N ALA A 507 -7.55 -9.30 2.65
CA ALA A 507 -6.81 -10.52 2.36
C ALA A 507 -6.73 -11.34 3.66
N ASN A 508 -5.56 -11.79 4.03
CA ASN A 508 -5.32 -12.59 5.23
C ASN A 508 -4.78 -11.79 6.43
N ALA A 509 -4.69 -10.48 6.34
CA ALA A 509 -4.20 -9.62 7.43
C ALA A 509 -5.18 -8.48 7.67
N VAL A 510 -5.37 -8.12 8.94
CA VAL A 510 -6.18 -6.98 9.37
C VAL A 510 -5.35 -6.08 10.29
N PHE A 511 -5.14 -4.84 9.86
CA PHE A 511 -4.56 -3.78 10.67
C PHE A 511 -5.69 -2.94 11.23
N VAL A 512 -5.92 -3.07 12.52
CA VAL A 512 -7.13 -2.55 13.17
C VAL A 512 -7.07 -1.04 13.38
N CYS A 513 -8.21 -0.38 13.15
CA CYS A 513 -8.42 1.01 13.56
C CYS A 513 -9.68 1.13 14.45
N THR A 514 -9.83 2.25 15.15
CA THR A 514 -10.98 2.51 16.03
C THR A 514 -12.34 2.57 15.31
N LYS A 515 -12.35 2.62 13.97
CA LYS A 515 -13.57 2.65 13.14
C LYS A 515 -14.03 1.27 12.67
N HIS A 516 -13.31 0.20 13.00
CA HIS A 516 -13.76 -1.18 12.79
C HIS A 516 -14.80 -1.58 13.85
N ASN A 517 -15.96 -0.94 13.82
CA ASN A 517 -17.06 -1.20 14.74
C ASN A 517 -17.80 -2.51 14.41
N LYS A 518 -18.77 -2.89 15.28
CA LYS A 518 -19.53 -4.13 15.13
C LYS A 518 -20.12 -4.29 13.73
N LYS A 519 -20.81 -3.26 13.18
CA LYS A 519 -21.43 -3.31 11.84
C LYS A 519 -20.42 -3.62 10.74
N VAL A 520 -19.24 -3.03 10.83
CA VAL A 520 -18.13 -3.25 9.89
C VAL A 520 -17.63 -4.69 9.98
N LEU A 521 -17.44 -5.19 11.20
CA LEU A 521 -16.96 -6.54 11.44
C LEU A 521 -17.99 -7.61 11.06
N ASP A 522 -19.28 -7.37 11.34
CA ASP A 522 -20.36 -8.28 10.94
C ASP A 522 -20.39 -8.45 9.41
N SER A 523 -20.27 -7.35 8.65
CA SER A 523 -20.20 -7.40 7.19
C SER A 523 -19.00 -8.22 6.69
N TYR A 524 -17.83 -8.05 7.30
CA TYR A 524 -16.63 -8.78 6.96
C TYR A 524 -16.77 -10.29 7.29
N PHE A 525 -17.21 -10.63 8.50
CA PHE A 525 -17.28 -12.02 8.94
C PHE A 525 -18.39 -12.81 8.25
N ASN A 526 -19.53 -12.20 7.94
CA ASN A 526 -20.57 -12.85 7.13
C ASN A 526 -20.00 -13.28 5.79
N ARG A 527 -19.26 -12.39 5.13
CA ARG A 527 -18.66 -12.73 3.83
C ARG A 527 -17.53 -13.75 3.96
N LEU A 528 -16.66 -13.61 4.98
CA LEU A 528 -15.57 -14.56 5.21
C LEU A 528 -16.09 -15.97 5.53
N GLY A 529 -17.19 -16.06 6.27
CA GLY A 529 -17.83 -17.34 6.58
C GLY A 529 -18.32 -18.07 5.33
N GLU A 530 -18.92 -17.36 4.37
CA GLU A 530 -19.30 -17.94 3.07
C GLU A 530 -18.07 -18.43 2.28
N ILE A 531 -16.98 -17.66 2.33
CA ILE A 531 -15.74 -18.00 1.63
C ILE A 531 -15.11 -19.25 2.27
N PHE A 532 -15.04 -19.32 3.60
CA PHE A 532 -14.49 -20.49 4.31
C PHE A 532 -15.29 -21.77 4.04
N LYS A 533 -16.63 -21.68 3.96
CA LYS A 533 -17.48 -22.81 3.53
C LYS A 533 -17.10 -23.34 2.15
N LYS A 534 -16.76 -22.44 1.21
CA LYS A 534 -16.34 -22.84 -0.13
C LYS A 534 -14.94 -23.44 -0.14
N ILE A 535 -13.99 -22.84 0.61
CA ILE A 535 -12.63 -23.38 0.73
C ILE A 535 -12.67 -24.79 1.33
N ALA A 536 -13.47 -25.00 2.37
CA ALA A 536 -13.64 -26.32 2.98
C ALA A 536 -14.11 -27.41 2.02
N LYS A 537 -14.88 -27.06 0.99
CA LYS A 537 -15.29 -28.00 -0.08
C LYS A 537 -14.16 -28.33 -1.05
N PHE A 538 -13.11 -27.56 -1.12
CA PHE A 538 -11.93 -27.83 -1.93
C PHE A 538 -10.87 -28.64 -1.16
N GLU A 539 -10.89 -28.54 0.18
CA GLU A 539 -9.99 -29.29 1.08
C GLU A 539 -10.48 -30.72 1.40
N ASN A 540 -11.80 -30.95 1.32
CA ASN A 540 -12.44 -32.25 1.50
C ASN A 540 -12.80 -32.88 0.14
#